data_b6c132bde4d1104a6ceefc23b85ebe7b
#
_entry.id   b6c132bde4d1104a6ceefc23b85ebe7b
#
_cell.length_a   1.000
_cell.length_b   1.000
_cell.length_c   1.000
_cell.angle_alpha   90.00
_cell.angle_beta   90.00
_cell.angle_gamma   90.00
#
_symmetry.space_group_name_H-M   'P 1'
#
loop_
_entity.id
_entity.type
_entity.pdbx_description
1 polymer ?
#
loop_
_entity_poly.entity_id
_entity_poly.type
_entity_poly.pdbx_seq_one_letter_code
_entity_poly.pdbx_strand_id
1 'polypeptide(L)'
;MHIRLLCYGVITLVVKVTSIFHDWPKYLPNSPKKQISVMPEHATLLSLDVGWEANNVKSQNLLSHVTALLDQAGVADGAFHHAHSGTHLLRHTTTTDLNATIYRPLLCLILQGAKQVGSSTRTLTVGAGQSLIVSHTLPVISRITEASSEVPYTALVFPLDLDLLRSLAPAVPPVISGPSSDPFSIGQCDTDPGLEDALYRFFVQCEEEETRQLLAPITSREIHARLLIGQQAKVLQRLLWHESAASRIFLATRHIQANLSETIVVGDLAARIGLSNSAFFEQFKAVTGTSPLQYQKDLRLLKARDDLRTSRAKVSEVAFAVGYESSAQFSREYSRKFGRSPRQDRELEPIN
;
A
#
# COMPACT_ATOMS: atom_id res chain seq x y z
N MET A 1 -40.86 -6.68 -10.48
CA MET A 1 -40.33 -6.03 -9.27
C MET A 1 -39.52 -4.81 -9.72
N HIS A 2 -40.11 -3.60 -9.59
CA HIS A 2 -39.49 -2.36 -10.04
C HIS A 2 -38.83 -1.69 -8.85
N ILE A 3 -37.48 -1.50 -8.91
CA ILE A 3 -36.70 -0.72 -7.96
C ILE A 3 -36.53 0.68 -8.56
N ARG A 4 -37.08 1.70 -7.93
CA ARG A 4 -36.76 3.10 -8.23
C ARG A 4 -35.69 3.58 -7.27
N LEU A 5 -34.53 3.90 -7.81
CA LEU A 5 -33.46 4.61 -7.09
C LEU A 5 -33.79 6.11 -7.07
N LEU A 6 -33.94 6.67 -5.88
CA LEU A 6 -33.94 8.12 -5.65
C LEU A 6 -32.59 8.47 -4.99
N CYS A 7 -31.74 9.17 -5.72
CA CYS A 7 -30.52 9.77 -5.19
C CYS A 7 -30.86 10.98 -4.34
N TYR A 8 -30.74 10.85 -3.02
CA TYR A 8 -30.35 11.89 -2.06
C TYR A 8 -30.10 11.20 -0.71
N GLY A 9 -28.86 11.05 -0.37
CA GLY A 9 -28.27 10.99 0.99
C GLY A 9 -28.79 10.00 2.04
N VAL A 10 -29.87 9.25 1.84
CA VAL A 10 -30.40 8.26 2.79
C VAL A 10 -31.03 7.12 2.01
N ILE A 11 -30.44 5.94 2.02
CA ILE A 11 -31.04 4.74 1.43
C ILE A 11 -31.88 4.07 2.50
N THR A 12 -33.21 4.25 2.46
CA THR A 12 -34.14 3.47 3.29
C THR A 12 -34.54 2.23 2.51
N LEU A 13 -33.99 1.05 2.90
CA LEU A 13 -34.41 -0.22 2.34
C LEU A 13 -35.62 -0.75 3.09
N VAL A 14 -36.82 -0.62 2.49
CA VAL A 14 -38.04 -1.25 2.99
C VAL A 14 -38.14 -2.64 2.35
N VAL A 15 -37.80 -3.68 3.09
CA VAL A 15 -38.01 -5.06 2.68
C VAL A 15 -39.39 -5.51 3.25
N LYS A 16 -40.40 -5.58 2.39
CA LYS A 16 -41.67 -6.18 2.74
C LYS A 16 -41.53 -7.70 2.62
N VAL A 17 -41.25 -8.36 3.75
CA VAL A 17 -41.24 -9.83 3.82
C VAL A 17 -42.67 -10.35 3.92
N THR A 18 -43.30 -10.52 2.79
CA THR A 18 -44.54 -11.31 2.68
C THR A 18 -44.30 -12.37 1.60
N SER A 19 -44.39 -13.64 1.99
CA SER A 19 -44.39 -14.83 1.14
C SER A 19 -43.03 -15.49 0.79
N ILE A 20 -42.27 -15.97 1.78
CA ILE A 20 -41.28 -17.03 1.57
C ILE A 20 -41.41 -18.18 2.60
N PHE A 21 -42.61 -18.39 3.14
CA PHE A 21 -42.85 -19.57 3.99
C PHE A 21 -44.04 -20.38 3.50
N HIS A 22 -43.98 -20.89 2.26
CA HIS A 22 -45.05 -21.82 1.82
C HIS A 22 -44.54 -23.20 1.43
N ASP A 23 -43.28 -23.50 1.40
CA ASP A 23 -42.78 -24.84 1.14
C ASP A 23 -41.51 -25.18 1.96
N TRP A 24 -41.69 -25.51 3.25
CA TRP A 24 -40.69 -26.22 4.04
C TRP A 24 -41.14 -27.63 4.30
N PRO A 25 -40.36 -28.67 4.01
CA PRO A 25 -40.79 -30.05 4.12
C PRO A 25 -41.00 -30.49 5.57
N LYS A 26 -42.08 -31.21 5.77
CA LYS A 26 -42.51 -31.89 6.99
C LYS A 26 -41.54 -32.96 7.41
N TYR A 27 -40.52 -32.72 8.17
CA TYR A 27 -39.78 -33.74 8.91
C TYR A 27 -39.09 -33.10 10.15
N LEU A 28 -39.84 -33.02 11.26
CA LEU A 28 -39.31 -33.12 12.62
C LEU A 28 -40.46 -33.50 13.56
N PRO A 29 -40.36 -34.61 14.31
CA PRO A 29 -41.36 -34.97 15.32
C PRO A 29 -41.05 -34.28 16.65
N ASN A 30 -42.13 -33.72 17.25
CA ASN A 30 -42.24 -33.33 18.64
C ASN A 30 -41.43 -32.13 19.16
N SER A 31 -42.02 -30.93 19.05
CA SER A 31 -41.80 -29.87 20.00
C SER A 31 -43.09 -29.08 20.27
N PRO A 32 -43.29 -28.59 21.52
CA PRO A 32 -44.59 -28.05 21.94
C PRO A 32 -44.90 -26.71 21.28
N LYS A 33 -46.17 -26.53 20.90
CA LYS A 33 -46.72 -25.31 20.32
C LYS A 33 -46.57 -24.13 21.29
N LYS A 34 -45.63 -23.20 20.99
CA LYS A 34 -45.66 -21.87 21.55
C LYS A 34 -46.53 -20.97 20.70
N GLN A 35 -47.56 -20.42 21.31
CA GLN A 35 -48.41 -19.38 20.73
C GLN A 35 -47.59 -18.17 20.32
N ILE A 36 -47.65 -17.81 19.03
CA ILE A 36 -47.08 -16.57 18.52
C ILE A 36 -48.16 -15.50 18.76
N SER A 37 -47.90 -14.62 19.73
CA SER A 37 -48.74 -13.43 19.90
C SER A 37 -48.36 -12.42 18.80
N VAL A 38 -49.36 -11.99 18.05
CA VAL A 38 -49.27 -10.93 17.05
C VAL A 38 -48.96 -9.62 17.80
N MET A 39 -47.86 -9.00 17.52
CA MET A 39 -47.48 -7.68 18.06
C MET A 39 -48.27 -6.57 17.30
N PRO A 40 -48.62 -5.47 18.03
CA PRO A 40 -49.46 -4.39 17.46
C PRO A 40 -48.68 -3.51 16.45
N GLU A 41 -49.41 -2.86 15.59
CA GLU A 41 -49.06 -2.04 14.40
C GLU A 41 -48.26 -0.75 14.67
N HIS A 42 -47.56 -0.59 15.78
CA HIS A 42 -46.70 0.58 16.03
C HIS A 42 -45.25 0.15 16.24
N ALA A 43 -44.62 -0.33 15.17
CA ALA A 43 -43.14 -0.45 15.16
C ALA A 43 -42.55 0.92 14.89
N THR A 44 -42.04 1.57 15.94
CA THR A 44 -41.17 2.75 15.84
C THR A 44 -39.97 2.41 14.95
N LEU A 45 -39.79 3.14 13.86
CA LEU A 45 -38.65 3.08 12.98
C LEU A 45 -37.37 3.42 13.79
N LEU A 46 -36.65 2.41 14.25
CA LEU A 46 -35.27 2.57 14.66
C LEU A 46 -34.44 2.72 13.36
N SER A 47 -33.97 3.92 13.09
CA SER A 47 -32.97 4.16 12.06
C SER A 47 -31.68 3.43 12.45
N LEU A 48 -31.33 2.37 11.72
CA LEU A 48 -30.05 1.71 11.87
C LEU A 48 -28.96 2.55 11.18
N ASP A 49 -28.51 3.59 11.86
CA ASP A 49 -27.26 4.32 11.55
C ASP A 49 -26.04 3.58 12.14
N VAL A 50 -26.06 2.24 12.11
CA VAL A 50 -25.03 1.41 12.78
C VAL A 50 -23.75 1.31 11.94
N GLY A 51 -23.79 1.66 10.65
CA GLY A 51 -22.65 1.42 9.75
C GLY A 51 -21.48 2.40 9.91
N TRP A 52 -21.76 3.68 10.05
CA TRP A 52 -20.70 4.70 10.05
C TRP A 52 -20.04 4.86 11.43
N GLU A 53 -20.79 4.73 12.52
CA GLU A 53 -20.24 4.77 13.88
C GLU A 53 -19.31 3.57 14.14
N ALA A 54 -19.69 2.37 13.73
CA ALA A 54 -18.86 1.18 13.87
C ALA A 54 -17.55 1.28 13.06
N ASN A 55 -17.56 1.89 11.87
CA ASN A 55 -16.37 2.09 11.07
C ASN A 55 -15.45 3.15 11.68
N ASN A 56 -16.00 4.23 12.20
CA ASN A 56 -15.23 5.30 12.84
C ASN A 56 -14.54 4.80 14.13
N VAL A 57 -15.20 3.95 14.92
CA VAL A 57 -14.61 3.32 16.12
C VAL A 57 -13.44 2.39 15.76
N LYS A 58 -13.53 1.66 14.66
CA LYS A 58 -12.45 0.74 14.22
C LYS A 58 -11.22 1.47 13.73
N SER A 59 -11.38 2.50 12.90
CA SER A 59 -10.27 3.36 12.45
C SER A 59 -9.59 4.09 13.62
N GLN A 60 -10.37 4.53 14.60
CA GLN A 60 -9.85 5.14 15.84
C GLN A 60 -9.03 4.13 16.65
N ASN A 61 -9.44 2.85 16.70
CA ASN A 61 -8.68 1.82 17.40
C ASN A 61 -7.30 1.58 16.76
N LEU A 62 -7.21 1.49 15.43
CA LEU A 62 -5.93 1.31 14.74
C LEU A 62 -5.01 2.53 14.91
N LEU A 63 -5.54 3.76 14.76
CA LEU A 63 -4.78 4.98 15.00
C LEU A 63 -4.26 5.05 16.44
N SER A 64 -5.12 4.80 17.43
CA SER A 64 -4.76 4.82 18.85
C SER A 64 -3.69 3.80 19.16
N HIS A 65 -3.80 2.59 18.61
CA HIS A 65 -2.83 1.52 18.80
C HIS A 65 -1.46 1.85 18.18
N VAL A 66 -1.45 2.33 16.93
CA VAL A 66 -0.22 2.76 16.25
C VAL A 66 0.44 3.93 17.00
N THR A 67 -0.36 4.87 17.51
CA THR A 67 0.12 6.00 18.31
C THR A 67 0.78 5.50 19.60
N ALA A 68 0.16 4.55 20.31
CA ALA A 68 0.71 3.97 21.54
C ALA A 68 2.05 3.24 21.28
N LEU A 69 2.16 2.49 20.17
CA LEU A 69 3.41 1.83 19.80
C LEU A 69 4.54 2.83 19.50
N LEU A 70 4.23 3.95 18.82
CA LEU A 70 5.19 5.01 18.56
C LEU A 70 5.62 5.72 19.84
N ASP A 71 4.69 5.94 20.79
CA ASP A 71 4.99 6.53 22.10
C ASP A 71 5.89 5.61 22.94
N GLN A 72 5.57 4.32 23.00
CA GLN A 72 6.38 3.31 23.68
C GLN A 72 7.80 3.20 23.09
N ALA A 73 7.94 3.37 21.77
CA ALA A 73 9.22 3.39 21.09
C ALA A 73 9.97 4.73 21.23
N GLY A 74 9.37 5.75 21.88
CA GLY A 74 9.96 7.08 22.06
C GLY A 74 10.05 7.90 20.76
N VAL A 75 9.26 7.58 19.73
CA VAL A 75 9.29 8.25 18.43
C VAL A 75 8.32 9.42 18.42
N ALA A 76 8.82 10.61 18.68
CA ALA A 76 8.06 11.84 18.58
C ALA A 76 7.88 12.32 17.12
N ASP A 77 8.92 12.14 16.28
CA ASP A 77 8.92 12.46 14.84
C ASP A 77 9.82 11.46 14.11
N GLY A 78 9.41 10.98 12.93
CA GLY A 78 10.18 10.05 12.10
C GLY A 78 9.49 8.73 11.84
N ALA A 79 10.30 7.71 11.58
CA ALA A 79 9.86 6.35 11.26
C ALA A 79 10.32 5.35 12.33
N PHE A 80 9.46 4.38 12.63
CA PHE A 80 9.74 3.27 13.53
C PHE A 80 9.51 1.94 12.80
N HIS A 81 10.53 1.07 12.81
CA HIS A 81 10.37 -0.29 12.33
C HIS A 81 9.88 -1.19 13.45
N HIS A 82 8.62 -1.62 13.39
CA HIS A 82 8.03 -2.55 14.33
C HIS A 82 8.46 -3.99 13.98
N ALA A 83 9.53 -4.46 14.63
CA ALA A 83 10.23 -5.71 14.27
C ALA A 83 9.30 -6.94 14.27
N HIS A 84 8.35 -7.03 15.20
CA HIS A 84 7.47 -8.18 15.34
C HIS A 84 6.46 -8.31 14.19
N SER A 85 6.00 -7.20 13.62
CA SER A 85 5.08 -7.20 12.47
C SER A 85 5.76 -7.01 11.12
N GLY A 86 7.04 -6.60 11.12
CA GLY A 86 7.78 -6.23 9.91
C GLY A 86 7.28 -4.94 9.24
N THR A 87 6.42 -4.17 9.92
CA THR A 87 5.85 -2.93 9.39
C THR A 87 6.67 -1.71 9.78
N HIS A 88 6.49 -0.61 9.04
CA HIS A 88 7.01 0.68 9.46
C HIS A 88 5.85 1.59 9.87
N LEU A 89 5.99 2.21 11.04
CA LEU A 89 5.07 3.20 11.57
C LEU A 89 5.72 4.57 11.41
N LEU A 90 4.93 5.55 10.99
CA LEU A 90 5.40 6.89 10.68
C LEU A 90 4.62 7.91 11.50
N ARG A 91 5.34 8.88 12.10
CA ARG A 91 4.75 10.06 12.71
C ARG A 91 5.55 11.27 12.30
N HIS A 92 4.87 12.33 11.88
CA HIS A 92 5.50 13.64 11.66
C HIS A 92 4.60 14.75 12.19
N THR A 93 5.19 15.65 12.96
CA THR A 93 4.50 16.77 13.60
C THR A 93 4.51 18.05 12.72
N THR A 94 5.21 18.01 11.60
CA THR A 94 5.31 19.11 10.65
C THR A 94 5.26 18.61 9.21
N THR A 95 4.88 19.47 8.28
CA THR A 95 5.00 19.19 6.85
C THR A 95 6.46 19.02 6.45
N THR A 96 6.72 18.26 5.39
CA THR A 96 8.09 18.00 4.93
C THR A 96 8.33 18.56 3.53
N ASP A 97 9.59 18.82 3.22
CA ASP A 97 10.02 19.05 1.83
C ASP A 97 9.91 17.80 0.99
N LEU A 98 10.02 17.98 -0.34
CA LEU A 98 10.07 16.86 -1.28
C LEU A 98 11.28 15.97 -0.98
N ASN A 99 11.01 14.70 -0.65
CA ASN A 99 12.04 13.71 -0.37
C ASN A 99 11.97 12.58 -1.38
N ALA A 100 13.10 12.28 -2.01
CA ALA A 100 13.22 11.15 -2.93
C ALA A 100 13.55 9.87 -2.12
N THR A 101 12.80 8.81 -2.36
CA THR A 101 12.95 7.52 -1.68
C THR A 101 12.63 6.36 -2.61
N ILE A 102 12.91 5.13 -2.17
CA ILE A 102 12.54 3.90 -2.88
C ILE A 102 11.36 3.28 -2.15
N TYR A 103 10.23 3.17 -2.85
CA TYR A 103 9.14 2.31 -2.39
C TYR A 103 9.32 0.91 -2.95
N ARG A 104 9.23 -0.09 -2.09
CA ARG A 104 9.10 -1.50 -2.46
C ARG A 104 7.62 -1.86 -2.51
N PRO A 105 7.24 -3.05 -2.99
CA PRO A 105 5.85 -3.48 -2.89
C PRO A 105 5.30 -3.34 -1.47
N LEU A 106 4.30 -2.48 -1.30
CA LEU A 106 3.76 -2.11 0.01
C LEU A 106 2.30 -1.64 -0.07
N LEU A 107 1.63 -1.76 1.06
CA LEU A 107 0.43 -1.00 1.41
C LEU A 107 0.85 0.12 2.37
N CYS A 108 0.48 1.36 2.08
CA CYS A 108 0.63 2.47 3.01
C CYS A 108 -0.77 3.02 3.34
N LEU A 109 -1.21 2.85 4.59
CA LEU A 109 -2.46 3.40 5.10
C LEU A 109 -2.16 4.70 5.85
N ILE A 110 -2.83 5.77 5.45
CA ILE A 110 -2.77 7.05 6.14
C ILE A 110 -3.87 7.04 7.22
N LEU A 111 -3.46 7.09 8.48
CA LEU A 111 -4.36 7.10 9.62
C LEU A 111 -4.75 8.52 10.01
N GLN A 112 -3.85 9.49 9.80
CA GLN A 112 -4.05 10.90 10.12
C GLN A 112 -3.16 11.79 9.26
N GLY A 113 -3.64 13.00 8.92
CA GLY A 113 -2.93 13.92 8.05
C GLY A 113 -2.98 13.52 6.57
N ALA A 114 -2.08 14.06 5.76
CA ALA A 114 -1.99 13.76 4.33
C ALA A 114 -0.56 13.85 3.80
N LYS A 115 -0.30 13.10 2.72
CA LYS A 115 0.94 13.20 1.96
C LYS A 115 0.71 13.25 0.45
N GLN A 116 1.67 13.81 -0.25
CA GLN A 116 1.81 13.67 -1.70
C GLN A 116 2.91 12.66 -2.02
N VAL A 117 2.66 11.84 -3.05
CA VAL A 117 3.64 10.88 -3.55
C VAL A 117 3.50 10.78 -5.06
N GLY A 118 4.61 10.66 -5.76
CA GLY A 118 4.56 10.54 -7.21
C GLY A 118 5.90 10.22 -7.86
N SER A 119 5.85 10.15 -9.19
CA SER A 119 6.99 10.08 -10.08
C SER A 119 7.19 11.42 -10.79
N SER A 120 8.12 11.46 -11.74
CA SER A 120 8.35 12.66 -12.58
C SER A 120 7.12 13.07 -13.43
N THR A 121 6.16 12.16 -13.65
CA THR A 121 5.02 12.38 -14.56
C THR A 121 3.67 12.42 -13.84
N ARG A 122 3.60 12.02 -12.58
CA ARG A 122 2.33 11.87 -11.86
C ARG A 122 2.49 12.08 -10.37
N THR A 123 1.54 12.78 -9.76
CA THR A 123 1.46 13.01 -8.31
C THR A 123 0.08 12.60 -7.82
N LEU A 124 0.03 11.91 -6.68
CA LEU A 124 -1.18 11.54 -5.94
C LEU A 124 -1.14 12.19 -4.57
N THR A 125 -2.28 12.66 -4.07
CA THR A 125 -2.45 13.10 -2.69
C THR A 125 -3.27 12.07 -1.95
N VAL A 126 -2.76 11.58 -0.82
CA VAL A 126 -3.38 10.51 -0.02
C VAL A 126 -3.59 11.04 1.37
N GLY A 127 -4.83 11.08 1.83
CA GLY A 127 -5.25 11.59 3.13
C GLY A 127 -5.69 10.50 4.11
N ALA A 128 -6.13 10.93 5.29
CA ALA A 128 -6.62 10.04 6.34
C ALA A 128 -7.75 9.11 5.85
N GLY A 129 -7.71 7.85 6.23
CA GLY A 129 -8.65 6.81 5.79
C GLY A 129 -8.38 6.28 4.37
N GLN A 130 -7.38 6.80 3.68
CA GLN A 130 -6.99 6.34 2.35
C GLN A 130 -5.74 5.47 2.40
N SER A 131 -5.66 4.54 1.46
CA SER A 131 -4.51 3.67 1.27
C SER A 131 -3.86 3.87 -0.10
N LEU A 132 -2.55 3.72 -0.08
CA LEU A 132 -1.68 3.69 -1.24
C LEU A 132 -1.15 2.27 -1.41
N ILE A 133 -1.33 1.69 -2.59
CA ILE A 133 -0.71 0.42 -2.97
C ILE A 133 0.41 0.69 -3.95
N VAL A 134 1.56 0.09 -3.69
CA VAL A 134 2.70 0.08 -4.61
C VAL A 134 3.02 -1.36 -4.96
N SER A 135 2.92 -1.71 -6.24
CA SER A 135 3.12 -3.08 -6.72
C SER A 135 4.56 -3.39 -7.15
N HIS A 136 5.35 -2.37 -7.47
CA HIS A 136 6.73 -2.49 -7.95
C HIS A 136 7.69 -1.72 -7.05
N THR A 137 8.96 -2.08 -7.07
CA THR A 137 9.99 -1.20 -6.50
C THR A 137 10.12 0.04 -7.39
N LEU A 138 9.89 1.22 -6.83
CA LEU A 138 9.87 2.48 -7.57
C LEU A 138 10.65 3.57 -6.84
N PRO A 139 11.51 4.33 -7.54
CA PRO A 139 11.97 5.61 -7.07
C PRO A 139 10.79 6.60 -7.10
N VAL A 140 10.44 7.14 -5.95
CA VAL A 140 9.33 8.11 -5.79
C VAL A 140 9.83 9.38 -5.15
N ILE A 141 9.07 10.46 -5.34
CA ILE A 141 9.23 11.71 -4.60
C ILE A 141 7.98 11.86 -3.74
N SER A 142 8.16 12.10 -2.46
CA SER A 142 7.05 12.27 -1.53
C SER A 142 7.29 13.42 -0.58
N ARG A 143 6.19 13.99 -0.06
CA ARG A 143 6.21 14.97 1.03
C ARG A 143 4.96 14.84 1.87
N ILE A 144 5.05 15.18 3.14
CA ILE A 144 3.89 15.33 4.01
C ILE A 144 3.31 16.72 3.78
N THR A 145 2.02 16.79 3.52
CA THR A 145 1.31 18.02 3.18
C THR A 145 0.40 18.52 4.30
N GLU A 146 -0.03 17.62 5.19
CA GLU A 146 -0.87 17.94 6.33
C GLU A 146 -0.32 17.24 7.57
N ALA A 147 0.24 18.03 8.50
CA ALA A 147 0.73 17.62 9.80
C ALA A 147 0.85 18.85 10.72
N SER A 148 0.56 18.66 12.00
CA SER A 148 0.84 19.62 13.07
C SER A 148 1.20 18.88 14.35
N SER A 149 1.63 19.58 15.38
CA SER A 149 1.87 18.99 16.70
C SER A 149 0.61 18.46 17.37
N GLU A 150 -0.55 19.06 17.07
CA GLU A 150 -1.85 18.65 17.62
C GLU A 150 -2.47 17.50 16.81
N VAL A 151 -2.26 17.53 15.51
CA VAL A 151 -2.77 16.54 14.54
C VAL A 151 -1.61 16.07 13.67
N PRO A 152 -0.72 15.20 14.20
CA PRO A 152 0.44 14.73 13.45
C PRO A 152 0.04 13.85 12.27
N TYR A 153 0.81 13.90 11.19
CA TYR A 153 0.72 12.87 10.17
C TYR A 153 1.08 11.52 10.79
N THR A 154 0.18 10.55 10.68
CA THR A 154 0.39 9.18 11.17
C THR A 154 0.03 8.19 10.08
N ALA A 155 0.95 7.27 9.79
CA ALA A 155 0.74 6.25 8.78
C ALA A 155 1.41 4.92 9.16
N LEU A 156 0.87 3.84 8.63
CA LEU A 156 1.51 2.53 8.65
C LEU A 156 1.90 2.09 7.25
N VAL A 157 3.04 1.42 7.14
CA VAL A 157 3.54 0.83 5.90
C VAL A 157 3.68 -0.67 6.11
N PHE A 158 2.79 -1.42 5.47
CA PHE A 158 2.76 -2.88 5.51
C PHE A 158 3.44 -3.43 4.25
N PRO A 159 4.53 -4.19 4.36
CA PRO A 159 5.19 -4.80 3.21
C PRO A 159 4.32 -5.89 2.61
N LEU A 160 4.24 -5.95 1.29
CA LEU A 160 3.48 -6.99 0.60
C LEU A 160 4.34 -8.22 0.37
N ASP A 161 3.84 -9.38 0.78
CA ASP A 161 4.37 -10.69 0.41
C ASP A 161 3.84 -11.07 -0.97
N LEU A 162 4.69 -10.92 -1.99
CA LEU A 162 4.32 -11.20 -3.38
C LEU A 162 4.13 -12.70 -3.65
N ASP A 163 4.80 -13.58 -2.90
CA ASP A 163 4.64 -15.02 -3.07
C ASP A 163 3.33 -15.48 -2.46
N LEU A 164 2.96 -14.92 -1.31
CA LEU A 164 1.63 -15.11 -0.73
C LEU A 164 0.52 -14.59 -1.67
N LEU A 165 0.67 -13.39 -2.22
CA LEU A 165 -0.28 -12.85 -3.21
C LEU A 165 -0.41 -13.76 -4.42
N ARG A 166 0.70 -14.29 -4.96
CA ARG A 166 0.68 -15.26 -6.07
C ARG A 166 -0.04 -16.55 -5.70
N SER A 167 0.13 -17.04 -4.47
CA SER A 167 -0.55 -18.24 -3.99
C SER A 167 -2.07 -18.08 -3.86
N LEU A 168 -2.53 -16.86 -3.61
CA LEU A 168 -3.94 -16.50 -3.46
C LEU A 168 -4.62 -16.16 -4.80
N ALA A 169 -3.88 -15.65 -5.77
CA ALA A 169 -4.42 -15.17 -7.04
C ALA A 169 -5.33 -16.16 -7.80
N PRO A 170 -5.05 -17.48 -7.84
CA PRO A 170 -5.91 -18.43 -8.55
C PRO A 170 -7.32 -18.55 -7.95
N ALA A 171 -7.52 -18.20 -6.68
CA ALA A 171 -8.81 -18.25 -6.01
C ALA A 171 -9.66 -16.98 -6.21
N VAL A 172 -9.10 -15.94 -6.85
CA VAL A 172 -9.76 -14.65 -7.01
C VAL A 172 -10.20 -14.46 -8.46
N PRO A 173 -11.47 -14.07 -8.70
CA PRO A 173 -11.91 -13.76 -10.05
C PRO A 173 -11.06 -12.64 -10.66
N PRO A 174 -10.65 -12.74 -11.94
CA PRO A 174 -9.90 -11.69 -12.58
C PRO A 174 -10.75 -10.42 -12.67
N VAL A 175 -10.17 -9.30 -12.25
CA VAL A 175 -10.77 -8.00 -12.50
C VAL A 175 -10.66 -7.71 -13.98
N ILE A 176 -11.79 -7.71 -14.69
CA ILE A 176 -11.83 -7.35 -16.11
C ILE A 176 -11.42 -5.89 -16.23
N SER A 177 -10.17 -5.68 -16.57
CA SER A 177 -9.64 -4.34 -16.84
C SER A 177 -9.94 -4.01 -18.30
N GLY A 178 -10.75 -2.97 -18.53
CA GLY A 178 -10.94 -2.45 -19.88
C GLY A 178 -9.63 -1.89 -20.46
N PRO A 179 -9.57 -1.64 -21.79
CA PRO A 179 -8.38 -1.13 -22.48
C PRO A 179 -7.88 0.23 -21.97
N SER A 180 -8.68 0.95 -21.19
CA SER A 180 -8.36 2.26 -20.58
C SER A 180 -7.81 2.18 -19.15
N SER A 181 -7.47 1.00 -18.63
CA SER A 181 -6.97 0.88 -17.26
C SER A 181 -5.54 1.43 -17.16
N ASP A 182 -5.34 2.36 -16.24
CA ASP A 182 -4.05 2.99 -15.94
C ASP A 182 -3.01 1.92 -15.55
N PRO A 183 -1.91 1.75 -16.31
CA PRO A 183 -0.89 0.74 -16.03
C PRO A 183 0.05 1.10 -14.89
N PHE A 184 -0.07 2.29 -14.31
CA PHE A 184 0.84 2.76 -13.27
C PHE A 184 0.84 1.86 -12.03
N SER A 185 2.02 1.64 -11.47
CA SER A 185 2.25 0.69 -10.38
C SER A 185 1.87 1.23 -8.99
N ILE A 186 1.32 2.42 -8.93
CA ILE A 186 0.81 3.02 -7.70
C ILE A 186 -0.69 3.25 -7.86
N GLY A 187 -1.45 2.75 -6.89
CA GLY A 187 -2.90 2.98 -6.78
C GLY A 187 -3.25 3.64 -5.46
N GLN A 188 -4.30 4.45 -5.48
CA GLN A 188 -4.88 5.09 -4.30
C GLN A 188 -6.37 4.78 -4.25
N CYS A 189 -6.90 4.52 -3.06
CA CYS A 189 -8.34 4.38 -2.83
C CYS A 189 -8.67 4.57 -1.35
N ASP A 190 -9.94 4.70 -1.04
CA ASP A 190 -10.43 4.63 0.33
C ASP A 190 -10.17 3.23 0.89
N THR A 191 -9.79 3.15 2.17
CA THR A 191 -9.45 1.89 2.80
C THR A 191 -10.73 1.15 3.20
N ASP A 192 -10.80 -0.13 2.86
CA ASP A 192 -11.90 -0.99 3.29
C ASP A 192 -11.87 -1.19 4.82
N PRO A 193 -13.00 -1.00 5.52
CA PRO A 193 -13.04 -1.15 6.98
C PRO A 193 -12.66 -2.55 7.47
N GLY A 194 -12.89 -3.58 6.67
CA GLY A 194 -12.48 -4.93 7.01
C GLY A 194 -10.96 -5.11 6.87
N LEU A 195 -10.31 -4.36 5.98
CA LEU A 195 -8.85 -4.32 5.88
C LEU A 195 -8.23 -3.62 7.09
N GLU A 196 -8.80 -2.50 7.54
CA GLU A 196 -8.36 -1.81 8.76
C GLU A 196 -8.49 -2.70 10.01
N ASP A 197 -9.63 -3.40 10.15
CA ASP A 197 -9.84 -4.36 11.23
C ASP A 197 -8.82 -5.51 11.20
N ALA A 198 -8.52 -6.05 10.02
CA ALA A 198 -7.52 -7.09 9.87
C ALA A 198 -6.11 -6.59 10.23
N LEU A 199 -5.75 -5.36 9.84
CA LEU A 199 -4.49 -4.72 10.23
C LEU A 199 -4.40 -4.52 11.74
N TYR A 200 -5.46 -4.02 12.38
CA TYR A 200 -5.50 -3.86 13.84
C TYR A 200 -5.30 -5.20 14.56
N ARG A 201 -6.05 -6.24 14.19
CA ARG A 201 -5.89 -7.59 14.76
C ARG A 201 -4.50 -8.15 14.53
N PHE A 202 -3.91 -7.90 13.37
CA PHE A 202 -2.54 -8.32 13.06
C PHE A 202 -1.52 -7.70 14.02
N PHE A 203 -1.61 -6.38 14.29
CA PHE A 203 -0.73 -5.70 15.24
C PHE A 203 -0.88 -6.28 16.66
N VAL A 204 -2.12 -6.40 17.17
CA VAL A 204 -2.38 -6.97 18.49
C VAL A 204 -1.83 -8.39 18.63
N GLN A 205 -1.97 -9.21 17.59
CA GLN A 205 -1.43 -10.58 17.57
C GLN A 205 0.11 -10.61 17.52
N CYS A 206 0.75 -9.56 17.01
CA CYS A 206 2.21 -9.48 16.98
C CYS A 206 2.84 -9.14 18.35
N GLU A 207 2.09 -8.69 19.33
CA GLU A 207 2.61 -8.30 20.65
C GLU A 207 3.00 -9.51 21.51
N GLU A 208 2.22 -10.58 21.42
CA GLU A 208 2.45 -11.80 22.20
C GLU A 208 3.05 -12.91 21.35
N GLU A 209 4.02 -13.65 21.87
CA GLU A 209 4.76 -14.69 21.15
C GLU A 209 3.85 -15.77 20.57
N GLU A 210 2.90 -16.29 21.36
CA GLU A 210 2.02 -17.38 20.93
C GLU A 210 1.08 -16.94 19.81
N THR A 211 0.43 -15.77 19.96
CA THR A 211 -0.48 -15.24 18.94
C THR A 211 0.28 -14.81 17.69
N ARG A 212 1.49 -14.28 17.84
CA ARG A 212 2.38 -13.92 16.73
C ARG A 212 2.72 -15.12 15.87
N GLN A 213 3.03 -16.27 16.48
CA GLN A 213 3.41 -17.48 15.73
C GLN A 213 2.20 -18.18 15.10
N LEU A 214 1.05 -18.22 15.79
CA LEU A 214 -0.10 -19.00 15.37
C LEU A 214 -1.13 -18.18 14.57
N LEU A 215 -1.44 -16.97 14.99
CA LEU A 215 -2.54 -16.17 14.45
C LEU A 215 -2.09 -15.10 13.45
N ALA A 216 -0.97 -14.41 13.70
CA ALA A 216 -0.52 -13.34 12.82
C ALA A 216 -0.30 -13.80 11.37
N PRO A 217 0.23 -15.01 11.07
CA PRO A 217 0.33 -15.51 9.69
C PRO A 217 -1.02 -15.69 9.01
N ILE A 218 -2.05 -16.12 9.77
CA ILE A 218 -3.42 -16.29 9.25
C ILE A 218 -4.01 -14.92 8.91
N THR A 219 -3.86 -13.96 9.82
CA THR A 219 -4.35 -12.59 9.60
C THR A 219 -3.57 -11.87 8.50
N SER A 220 -2.27 -12.09 8.38
CA SER A 220 -1.49 -11.62 7.23
C SER A 220 -2.04 -12.17 5.91
N ARG A 221 -2.40 -13.46 5.87
CA ARG A 221 -3.06 -14.06 4.69
C ARG A 221 -4.42 -13.41 4.41
N GLU A 222 -5.22 -13.09 5.44
CA GLU A 222 -6.48 -12.36 5.30
C GLU A 222 -6.25 -10.97 4.71
N ILE A 223 -5.27 -10.21 5.22
CA ILE A 223 -4.90 -8.89 4.69
C ILE A 223 -4.60 -8.96 3.19
N HIS A 224 -3.74 -9.90 2.77
CA HIS A 224 -3.39 -10.06 1.36
C HIS A 224 -4.60 -10.50 0.50
N ALA A 225 -5.48 -11.35 1.03
CA ALA A 225 -6.71 -11.75 0.33
C ALA A 225 -7.66 -10.55 0.14
N ARG A 226 -7.85 -9.72 1.19
CA ARG A 226 -8.67 -8.50 1.11
C ARG A 226 -8.13 -7.50 0.07
N LEU A 227 -6.81 -7.36 -0.02
CA LEU A 227 -6.19 -6.54 -1.04
C LEU A 227 -6.45 -7.05 -2.47
N LEU A 228 -6.57 -8.35 -2.67
CA LEU A 228 -6.84 -8.96 -3.99
C LEU A 228 -8.31 -8.87 -4.41
N ILE A 229 -9.25 -8.72 -3.48
CA ILE A 229 -10.69 -8.61 -3.77
C ILE A 229 -11.25 -7.20 -3.59
N GLY A 230 -10.51 -6.31 -2.91
CA GLY A 230 -10.90 -4.92 -2.62
C GLY A 230 -10.66 -3.95 -3.79
N GLN A 231 -10.76 -2.66 -3.49
CA GLN A 231 -10.55 -1.60 -4.48
C GLN A 231 -9.12 -1.57 -5.05
N GLN A 232 -8.13 -2.07 -4.29
CA GLN A 232 -6.72 -2.19 -4.66
C GLN A 232 -6.45 -3.34 -5.65
N ALA A 233 -7.40 -4.26 -5.83
CA ALA A 233 -7.24 -5.48 -6.61
C ALA A 233 -6.68 -5.22 -8.02
N LYS A 234 -7.12 -4.15 -8.69
CA LYS A 234 -6.67 -3.81 -10.05
C LYS A 234 -5.16 -3.65 -10.18
N VAL A 235 -4.51 -3.03 -9.20
CA VAL A 235 -3.05 -2.79 -9.21
C VAL A 235 -2.30 -4.09 -8.98
N LEU A 236 -2.75 -4.90 -8.01
CA LEU A 236 -2.10 -6.15 -7.63
C LEU A 236 -2.35 -7.27 -8.63
N GLN A 237 -3.58 -7.45 -9.10
CA GLN A 237 -3.90 -8.50 -10.08
C GLN A 237 -3.15 -8.31 -11.39
N ARG A 238 -2.95 -7.06 -11.85
CA ARG A 238 -2.11 -6.79 -13.03
C ARG A 238 -0.66 -7.24 -12.82
N LEU A 239 -0.09 -7.02 -11.63
CA LEU A 239 1.24 -7.54 -11.31
C LEU A 239 1.30 -9.05 -11.36
N LEU A 240 0.28 -9.73 -10.86
CA LEU A 240 0.23 -11.19 -10.73
C LEU A 240 -0.09 -11.91 -12.04
N TRP A 241 -0.70 -11.23 -13.00
CA TRP A 241 -1.06 -11.80 -14.30
C TRP A 241 0.18 -11.90 -15.21
N HIS A 242 0.65 -13.11 -15.44
CA HIS A 242 1.93 -13.40 -16.12
C HIS A 242 2.15 -12.70 -17.47
N GLU A 243 1.10 -12.46 -18.24
CA GLU A 243 1.18 -11.81 -19.56
C GLU A 243 0.93 -10.30 -19.52
N SER A 244 0.68 -9.72 -18.36
CA SER A 244 0.45 -8.29 -18.24
C SER A 244 1.72 -7.48 -18.47
N ALA A 245 1.57 -6.24 -18.94
CA ALA A 245 2.70 -5.30 -19.02
C ALA A 245 3.34 -5.12 -17.64
N ALA A 246 2.54 -5.02 -16.56
CA ALA A 246 3.03 -4.86 -15.19
C ALA A 246 3.89 -6.06 -14.76
N SER A 247 3.45 -7.29 -15.01
CA SER A 247 4.22 -8.49 -14.65
C SER A 247 5.54 -8.59 -15.44
N ARG A 248 5.52 -8.32 -16.74
CA ARG A 248 6.76 -8.30 -17.54
C ARG A 248 7.73 -7.22 -17.06
N ILE A 249 7.26 -6.01 -16.82
CA ILE A 249 8.10 -4.91 -16.32
C ILE A 249 8.61 -5.20 -14.91
N PHE A 250 7.85 -5.93 -14.07
CA PHE A 250 8.34 -6.39 -12.77
C PHE A 250 9.61 -7.24 -12.89
N LEU A 251 9.67 -8.15 -13.86
CA LEU A 251 10.88 -8.94 -14.12
C LEU A 251 12.07 -8.05 -14.53
N ALA A 252 11.83 -7.05 -15.38
CA ALA A 252 12.86 -6.10 -15.79
C ALA A 252 13.36 -5.26 -14.62
N THR A 253 12.46 -4.73 -13.79
CA THR A 253 12.84 -3.93 -12.61
C THR A 253 13.60 -4.76 -11.58
N ARG A 254 13.23 -6.01 -11.35
CA ARG A 254 14.00 -6.95 -10.50
C ARG A 254 15.40 -7.19 -11.04
N HIS A 255 15.55 -7.38 -12.35
CA HIS A 255 16.86 -7.58 -12.97
C HIS A 255 17.74 -6.33 -12.78
N ILE A 256 17.20 -5.14 -13.01
CA ILE A 256 17.92 -3.87 -12.79
C ILE A 256 18.37 -3.74 -11.33
N GLN A 257 17.53 -4.09 -10.37
CA GLN A 257 17.86 -4.02 -8.94
C GLN A 257 18.97 -5.02 -8.54
N ALA A 258 18.89 -6.24 -9.07
CA ALA A 258 19.87 -7.28 -8.78
C ALA A 258 21.26 -6.96 -9.39
N ASN A 259 21.30 -6.20 -10.49
CA ASN A 259 22.51 -5.83 -11.22
C ASN A 259 22.69 -4.30 -11.25
N LEU A 260 22.48 -3.65 -10.11
CA LEU A 260 22.36 -2.19 -10.05
C LEU A 260 23.63 -1.46 -10.50
N SER A 261 24.81 -2.00 -10.20
CA SER A 261 26.10 -1.44 -10.58
C SER A 261 26.49 -1.69 -12.04
N GLU A 262 25.82 -2.63 -12.73
CA GLU A 262 26.16 -2.98 -14.10
C GLU A 262 25.50 -2.01 -15.10
N THR A 263 26.07 -1.90 -16.30
CA THR A 263 25.49 -1.13 -17.39
C THR A 263 24.31 -1.88 -17.99
N ILE A 264 23.14 -1.24 -18.05
CA ILE A 264 21.96 -1.82 -18.70
C ILE A 264 22.10 -1.77 -20.21
N VAL A 265 21.96 -2.94 -20.84
CA VAL A 265 21.70 -3.05 -22.28
C VAL A 265 20.20 -3.20 -22.46
N VAL A 266 19.53 -2.14 -22.90
CA VAL A 266 18.06 -2.09 -23.00
C VAL A 266 17.51 -3.17 -23.92
N GLY A 267 18.21 -3.47 -25.02
CA GLY A 267 17.83 -4.55 -25.96
C GLY A 267 17.78 -5.92 -25.30
N ASP A 268 18.72 -6.23 -24.41
CA ASP A 268 18.77 -7.50 -23.71
C ASP A 268 17.63 -7.62 -22.67
N LEU A 269 17.31 -6.52 -22.00
CA LEU A 269 16.18 -6.49 -21.06
C LEU A 269 14.84 -6.69 -21.80
N ALA A 270 14.66 -6.02 -22.94
CA ALA A 270 13.47 -6.16 -23.76
C ALA A 270 13.30 -7.60 -24.26
N ALA A 271 14.39 -8.18 -24.80
CA ALA A 271 14.39 -9.55 -25.29
C ALA A 271 14.06 -10.58 -24.20
N ARG A 272 14.61 -10.42 -22.98
CA ARG A 272 14.34 -11.30 -21.82
C ARG A 272 12.86 -11.40 -21.46
N ILE A 273 12.08 -10.34 -21.69
CA ILE A 273 10.65 -10.29 -21.35
C ILE A 273 9.75 -10.35 -22.61
N GLY A 274 10.34 -10.71 -23.77
CA GLY A 274 9.59 -10.92 -25.01
C GLY A 274 9.01 -9.66 -25.63
N LEU A 275 9.69 -8.50 -25.52
CA LEU A 275 9.26 -7.22 -26.07
C LEU A 275 10.26 -6.67 -27.10
N SER A 276 9.75 -5.91 -28.07
CA SER A 276 10.59 -5.02 -28.88
C SER A 276 11.11 -3.85 -28.02
N ASN A 277 12.20 -3.21 -28.43
CA ASN A 277 12.75 -2.05 -27.70
C ASN A 277 11.71 -0.94 -27.51
N SER A 278 10.95 -0.60 -28.54
CA SER A 278 9.92 0.45 -28.47
C SER A 278 8.82 0.09 -27.48
N ALA A 279 8.27 -1.13 -27.58
CA ALA A 279 7.24 -1.60 -26.66
C ALA A 279 7.75 -1.67 -25.19
N PHE A 280 9.02 -2.05 -25.01
CA PHE A 280 9.65 -2.06 -23.70
C PHE A 280 9.72 -0.64 -23.09
N PHE A 281 10.21 0.34 -23.83
CA PHE A 281 10.28 1.72 -23.34
C PHE A 281 8.91 2.28 -22.98
N GLU A 282 7.91 2.08 -23.83
CA GLU A 282 6.54 2.53 -23.59
C GLU A 282 5.94 1.88 -22.33
N GLN A 283 5.99 0.54 -22.25
CA GLN A 283 5.45 -0.18 -21.12
C GLN A 283 6.21 0.12 -19.82
N PHE A 284 7.54 0.19 -19.89
CA PHE A 284 8.35 0.52 -18.72
C PHE A 284 7.99 1.90 -18.15
N LYS A 285 7.90 2.92 -19.03
CA LYS A 285 7.51 4.26 -18.63
C LYS A 285 6.07 4.32 -18.11
N ALA A 286 5.14 3.61 -18.73
CA ALA A 286 3.75 3.54 -18.31
C ALA A 286 3.60 2.92 -16.90
N VAL A 287 4.36 1.85 -16.60
CA VAL A 287 4.31 1.12 -15.33
C VAL A 287 5.09 1.83 -14.23
N THR A 288 6.29 2.36 -14.52
CA THR A 288 7.20 2.93 -13.51
C THR A 288 7.19 4.46 -13.45
N GLY A 289 6.60 5.12 -14.44
CA GLY A 289 6.60 6.58 -14.55
C GLY A 289 7.93 7.17 -15.07
N THR A 290 8.92 6.34 -15.46
CA THR A 290 10.24 6.82 -15.92
C THR A 290 10.88 5.87 -16.94
N SER A 291 11.96 6.29 -17.61
CA SER A 291 12.69 5.41 -18.54
C SER A 291 13.58 4.39 -17.79
N PRO A 292 13.95 3.25 -18.41
CA PRO A 292 14.81 2.23 -17.77
C PRO A 292 16.15 2.78 -17.26
N LEU A 293 16.81 3.61 -18.04
CA LEU A 293 18.09 4.21 -17.68
C LEU A 293 17.95 5.23 -16.54
N GLN A 294 16.90 6.05 -16.58
CA GLN A 294 16.63 7.00 -15.49
C GLN A 294 16.22 6.28 -14.21
N TYR A 295 15.46 5.19 -14.32
CA TYR A 295 15.09 4.32 -13.20
C TYR A 295 16.34 3.76 -12.51
N GLN A 296 17.28 3.15 -13.28
CA GLN A 296 18.53 2.65 -12.70
C GLN A 296 19.34 3.76 -12.03
N LYS A 297 19.45 4.90 -12.68
CA LYS A 297 20.18 6.06 -12.17
C LYS A 297 19.58 6.56 -10.85
N ASP A 298 18.26 6.64 -10.78
CA ASP A 298 17.56 7.05 -9.55
C ASP A 298 17.79 6.05 -8.42
N LEU A 299 17.75 4.76 -8.70
CA LEU A 299 18.05 3.73 -7.70
C LEU A 299 19.50 3.80 -7.23
N ARG A 300 20.47 4.00 -8.14
CA ARG A 300 21.89 4.17 -7.79
C ARG A 300 22.11 5.34 -6.83
N LEU A 301 21.52 6.51 -7.13
CA LEU A 301 21.64 7.69 -6.29
C LEU A 301 20.98 7.52 -4.93
N LEU A 302 19.80 6.89 -4.87
CA LEU A 302 19.09 6.61 -3.62
C LEU A 302 19.84 5.58 -2.77
N LYS A 303 20.35 4.51 -3.37
CA LYS A 303 21.21 3.52 -2.69
C LYS A 303 22.50 4.17 -2.17
N ALA A 304 23.13 5.02 -2.98
CA ALA A 304 24.32 5.75 -2.56
C ALA A 304 24.05 6.67 -1.36
N ARG A 305 22.88 7.33 -1.34
CA ARG A 305 22.46 8.18 -0.22
C ARG A 305 22.32 7.38 1.07
N ASP A 306 21.70 6.21 0.98
CA ASP A 306 21.56 5.29 2.11
C ASP A 306 22.95 4.83 2.61
N ASP A 307 23.82 4.38 1.69
CA ASP A 307 25.16 3.93 2.02
C ASP A 307 26.03 5.05 2.64
N LEU A 308 25.93 6.28 2.16
CA LEU A 308 26.64 7.43 2.71
C LEU A 308 26.22 7.76 4.15
N ARG A 309 24.96 7.53 4.50
CA ARG A 309 24.40 7.82 5.84
C ARG A 309 24.61 6.68 6.83
N THR A 310 24.67 5.44 6.33
CA THR A 310 24.77 4.25 7.19
C THR A 310 26.19 3.71 7.31
N SER A 311 27.11 4.12 6.43
CA SER A 311 28.48 3.63 6.43
C SER A 311 29.52 4.77 6.56
N ARG A 312 30.76 4.40 6.92
CA ARG A 312 31.91 5.32 6.94
C ARG A 312 32.70 5.35 5.62
N ALA A 313 32.17 4.72 4.55
CA ALA A 313 32.84 4.63 3.27
C ALA A 313 33.10 6.02 2.65
N LYS A 314 34.17 6.13 1.87
CA LYS A 314 34.48 7.37 1.15
C LYS A 314 33.45 7.60 0.04
N VAL A 315 33.20 8.85 -0.30
CA VAL A 315 32.27 9.23 -1.38
C VAL A 315 32.62 8.55 -2.70
N SER A 316 33.92 8.42 -3.02
CA SER A 316 34.38 7.74 -4.23
C SER A 316 34.11 6.23 -4.19
N GLU A 317 34.28 5.59 -3.03
CA GLU A 317 34.00 4.16 -2.85
C GLU A 317 32.51 3.88 -3.06
N VAL A 318 31.63 4.69 -2.46
CA VAL A 318 30.20 4.58 -2.64
C VAL A 318 29.80 4.82 -4.11
N ALA A 319 30.39 5.83 -4.78
CA ALA A 319 30.12 6.11 -6.19
C ALA A 319 30.44 4.90 -7.08
N PHE A 320 31.61 4.27 -6.90
CA PHE A 320 31.99 3.08 -7.66
C PHE A 320 31.13 1.86 -7.31
N ALA A 321 30.81 1.66 -6.02
CA ALA A 321 29.99 0.55 -5.57
C ALA A 321 28.58 0.55 -6.18
N VAL A 322 28.00 1.74 -6.44
CA VAL A 322 26.70 1.85 -7.10
C VAL A 322 26.79 1.92 -8.63
N GLY A 323 28.00 1.78 -9.21
CA GLY A 323 28.22 1.62 -10.65
C GLY A 323 28.48 2.92 -11.42
N TYR A 324 28.96 4.00 -10.77
CA TYR A 324 29.51 5.14 -11.47
C TYR A 324 30.98 4.91 -11.82
N GLU A 325 31.38 5.26 -13.04
CA GLU A 325 32.78 5.19 -13.46
C GLU A 325 33.59 6.43 -13.05
N SER A 326 32.90 7.52 -12.68
CA SER A 326 33.50 8.79 -12.28
C SER A 326 32.83 9.34 -11.02
N SER A 327 33.61 9.51 -9.96
CA SER A 327 33.15 10.17 -8.72
C SER A 327 32.76 11.62 -8.92
N ALA A 328 33.35 12.30 -9.91
CA ALA A 328 32.98 13.68 -10.27
C ALA A 328 31.60 13.73 -10.96
N GLN A 329 31.31 12.80 -11.85
CA GLN A 329 29.99 12.67 -12.46
C GLN A 329 28.94 12.33 -11.39
N PHE A 330 29.22 11.35 -10.52
CA PHE A 330 28.36 10.99 -9.39
C PHE A 330 28.03 12.21 -8.54
N SER A 331 29.03 12.98 -8.10
CA SER A 331 28.82 14.15 -7.23
C SER A 331 27.93 15.22 -7.87
N ARG A 332 28.09 15.48 -9.19
CA ARG A 332 27.23 16.42 -9.90
C ARG A 332 25.77 15.94 -9.97
N GLU A 333 25.58 14.68 -10.32
CA GLU A 333 24.24 14.09 -10.44
C GLU A 333 23.55 13.97 -9.09
N TYR A 334 24.30 13.58 -8.06
CA TYR A 334 23.84 13.53 -6.68
C TYR A 334 23.35 14.91 -6.20
N SER A 335 24.18 15.95 -6.36
CA SER A 335 23.83 17.31 -5.94
C SER A 335 22.61 17.84 -6.70
N ARG A 336 22.48 17.53 -7.99
CA ARG A 336 21.31 17.90 -8.77
C ARG A 336 20.03 17.22 -8.26
N LYS A 337 20.13 15.96 -7.81
CA LYS A 337 18.96 15.19 -7.32
C LYS A 337 18.55 15.59 -5.92
N PHE A 338 19.50 15.79 -5.03
CA PHE A 338 19.23 15.98 -3.59
C PHE A 338 19.45 17.42 -3.09
N GLY A 339 19.88 18.34 -3.95
CA GLY A 339 20.11 19.75 -3.59
C GLY A 339 21.35 19.98 -2.72
N ARG A 340 22.11 18.93 -2.39
CA ARG A 340 23.31 19.00 -1.55
C ARG A 340 24.37 18.00 -2.02
N SER A 341 25.64 18.26 -1.68
CA SER A 341 26.72 17.36 -2.08
C SER A 341 26.70 16.03 -1.29
N PRO A 342 27.27 14.94 -1.84
CA PRO A 342 27.39 13.67 -1.12
C PRO A 342 28.10 13.80 0.24
N ARG A 343 29.08 14.69 0.34
CA ARG A 343 29.82 14.95 1.58
C ARG A 343 28.94 15.61 2.64
N GLN A 344 28.17 16.62 2.26
CA GLN A 344 27.22 17.28 3.17
C GLN A 344 26.12 16.32 3.64
N ASP A 345 25.62 15.45 2.77
CA ASP A 345 24.55 14.50 3.11
C ASP A 345 25.05 13.39 4.07
N ARG A 346 26.35 13.03 4.00
CA ARG A 346 26.99 12.11 4.93
C ARG A 346 27.14 12.66 6.35
N GLU A 347 27.25 13.98 6.49
CA GLU A 347 27.39 14.66 7.78
C GLU A 347 26.05 14.81 8.52
N LEU A 348 24.94 14.50 7.87
CA LEU A 348 23.62 14.46 8.48
C LEU A 348 23.39 13.13 9.20
N GLU A 349 22.70 13.18 10.33
CA GLU A 349 22.32 11.99 11.05
C GLU A 349 21.49 11.03 10.16
N PRO A 350 21.59 9.71 10.35
CA PRO A 350 20.75 8.74 9.65
C PRO A 350 19.28 9.12 9.85
N ILE A 351 18.49 9.08 8.79
CA ILE A 351 17.03 9.16 8.91
C ILE A 351 16.60 7.82 9.51
N ASN A 352 16.30 7.83 10.82
CA ASN A 352 15.73 6.68 11.53
C ASN A 352 14.37 6.30 10.99
#